data_8d3b506d6125c8cd8b511c2dec91386c
#
_entry.id   8d3b506d6125c8cd8b511c2dec91386c
#
_cell.length_a   1.000
_cell.length_b   1.000
_cell.length_c   1.000
_cell.angle_alpha   90.00
_cell.angle_beta   90.00
_cell.angle_gamma   90.00
#
_symmetry.space_group_name_H-M   'P 1'
#
loop_
_entity.id
_entity.type
_entity.pdbx_description
1 polymer ?
#
loop_
_entity_poly.entity_id
_entity_poly.type
_entity_poly.pdbx_seq_one_letter_code
_entity_poly.pdbx_strand_id
1 'polypeptide(L)'
;MNTCKATLRVLFSHRAYLLIYLVFVGIMMLLSISWSMLSGTSDSAAAAFEPAKMRVAVIDRDSDRGGIASSMRTYLSDSSELVNVDDASETLQQAVASNWVDLIVIIPDGFADDFIDAAATGENPPRVDTVTSYTSGAGSMARMNVSGFLSLTRTALIGSHTTVDSAALAAMAGIDIGDTAGDSSEDGMGGFGEFSNQDMLDMLPAGQIEKPSVGDLFEASKAAAASASDMDANHKVAVIDTASADAESASDMAASRFGNTMKTALYPLFLAMTVCGSMILGIFTTGEVRRRLTASPQRMSSMGLQRLLTLGGFALVVCVGYLVLAVGLMVAAGLDPLTLSAEGVLMTFCATCVYALMTVACGFMLSEFGFSEAAANGFANIFGLLIMFTSGVALPVDMMPGVMVTIAKFLPGWWYCTAIDNALGSGTAEETGISVAGWAGSLGLVALFGVMFICIGLAAGRFRRSRPTLAAPATTQLAE
;
A
#
# COMPACT_ATOMS: atom_id res chain seq x y z
N MET A 1 11.47 33.23 30.95
CA MET A 1 12.56 33.31 29.96
C MET A 1 13.80 32.47 30.29
N ASN A 2 14.14 32.31 31.56
CA ASN A 2 15.32 31.50 31.95
C ASN A 2 15.15 29.99 31.73
N THR A 3 13.94 29.46 31.88
CA THR A 3 13.61 28.03 31.70
C THR A 3 13.76 27.60 30.25
N CYS A 4 13.30 28.42 29.27
CA CYS A 4 13.46 28.15 27.85
C CYS A 4 14.94 28.10 27.42
N LYS A 5 15.75 29.07 27.92
CA LYS A 5 17.19 29.08 27.68
C LYS A 5 17.88 27.86 28.28
N ALA A 6 17.48 27.42 29.48
CA ALA A 6 18.01 26.23 30.10
C ALA A 6 17.64 24.96 29.31
N THR A 7 16.40 24.83 28.85
CA THR A 7 15.95 23.70 28.04
C THR A 7 16.69 23.63 26.70
N LEU A 8 16.86 24.77 26.01
CA LEU A 8 17.65 24.85 24.77
C LEU A 8 19.12 24.48 25.01
N ARG A 9 19.72 24.97 26.11
CA ARG A 9 21.12 24.63 26.44
C ARG A 9 21.30 23.12 26.71
N VAL A 10 20.33 22.50 27.39
CA VAL A 10 20.31 21.05 27.61
C VAL A 10 20.13 20.32 26.27
N LEU A 11 19.23 20.78 25.42
CA LEU A 11 19.02 20.23 24.09
C LEU A 11 20.30 20.23 23.25
N PHE A 12 20.98 21.37 23.17
CA PHE A 12 22.26 21.49 22.43
C PHE A 12 23.43 20.80 23.10
N SER A 13 23.40 20.57 24.41
CA SER A 13 24.40 19.76 25.10
C SER A 13 24.35 18.30 24.66
N HIS A 14 23.16 17.80 24.30
CA HIS A 14 22.93 16.43 23.83
C HIS A 14 22.86 16.35 22.29
N ARG A 15 23.63 17.20 21.61
CA ARG A 15 23.67 17.29 20.14
C ARG A 15 23.94 15.96 19.43
N ALA A 16 24.69 15.04 20.05
CA ALA A 16 24.97 13.73 19.48
C ALA A 16 23.68 12.89 19.28
N TYR A 17 22.78 12.91 20.27
CA TYR A 17 21.48 12.23 20.13
C TYR A 17 20.61 12.86 19.07
N LEU A 18 20.54 14.19 19.03
CA LEU A 18 19.82 14.91 17.98
C LEU A 18 20.35 14.56 16.60
N LEU A 19 21.67 14.53 16.45
CA LEU A 19 22.33 14.24 15.18
C LEU A 19 22.09 12.79 14.74
N ILE A 20 22.17 11.84 15.65
CA ILE A 20 21.96 10.43 15.34
C ILE A 20 20.49 10.18 14.94
N TYR A 21 19.53 10.55 15.78
CA TYR A 21 18.15 10.20 15.58
C TYR A 21 17.45 11.06 14.50
N LEU A 22 17.75 12.35 14.44
CA LEU A 22 17.08 13.26 13.53
C LEU A 22 17.74 13.31 12.16
N VAL A 23 19.07 13.41 12.13
CA VAL A 23 19.81 13.59 10.88
C VAL A 23 20.13 12.25 10.27
N PHE A 24 20.77 11.36 11.01
CA PHE A 24 21.24 10.09 10.45
C PHE A 24 20.08 9.16 10.08
N VAL A 25 19.16 8.88 11.02
CA VAL A 25 18.02 8.00 10.76
C VAL A 25 17.08 8.63 9.72
N GLY A 26 16.81 9.93 9.84
CA GLY A 26 15.96 10.66 8.89
C GLY A 26 16.52 10.67 7.47
N ILE A 27 17.80 11.00 7.33
CA ILE A 27 18.47 11.02 6.02
C ILE A 27 18.59 9.60 5.45
N MET A 28 18.95 8.61 6.25
CA MET A 28 19.03 7.22 5.77
C MET A 28 17.70 6.70 5.25
N MET A 29 16.59 6.98 5.94
CA MET A 29 15.26 6.61 5.45
C MET A 29 14.90 7.35 4.17
N LEU A 30 15.11 8.65 4.13
CA LEU A 30 14.84 9.45 2.94
C LEU A 30 15.70 9.02 1.75
N LEU A 31 16.98 8.72 1.98
CA LEU A 31 17.87 8.21 0.92
C LEU A 31 17.45 6.83 0.43
N SER A 32 17.00 5.91 1.30
CA SER A 32 16.55 4.59 0.90
C SER A 32 15.36 4.66 -0.06
N ILE A 33 14.42 5.56 0.21
CA ILE A 33 13.24 5.76 -0.64
C ILE A 33 13.58 6.55 -1.91
N SER A 34 14.42 7.59 -1.79
CA SER A 34 14.89 8.34 -2.95
C SER A 34 15.74 7.47 -3.88
N TRP A 35 16.51 6.52 -3.33
CA TRP A 35 17.29 5.59 -4.14
C TRP A 35 16.37 4.65 -4.94
N SER A 36 15.31 4.11 -4.36
CA SER A 36 14.34 3.31 -5.08
C SER A 36 13.58 4.12 -6.15
N MET A 37 13.41 5.42 -5.94
CA MET A 37 12.83 6.34 -6.93
C MET A 37 13.82 6.75 -8.01
N LEU A 38 15.09 6.93 -7.67
CA LEU A 38 16.14 7.34 -8.61
C LEU A 38 16.58 6.17 -9.51
N SER A 39 16.63 4.94 -8.97
CA SER A 39 16.94 3.75 -9.76
C SER A 39 15.82 3.38 -10.74
N GLY A 40 14.58 3.85 -10.50
CA GLY A 40 13.48 3.72 -11.46
C GLY A 40 13.43 4.79 -12.54
N THR A 41 14.26 5.85 -12.47
CA THR A 41 14.22 6.96 -13.44
C THR A 41 15.29 6.90 -14.53
N SER A 42 16.23 5.94 -14.47
CA SER A 42 17.30 5.86 -15.44
C SER A 42 16.90 5.34 -16.83
N ASP A 43 15.64 4.87 -17.02
CA ASP A 43 15.18 4.38 -18.32
C ASP A 43 13.75 4.82 -18.70
N SER A 44 13.19 5.89 -18.12
CA SER A 44 11.80 6.27 -18.31
C SER A 44 11.52 7.26 -19.45
N ALA A 45 12.39 7.35 -20.45
CA ALA A 45 11.94 7.79 -21.74
C ALA A 45 11.43 6.54 -22.49
N ALA A 46 10.12 6.26 -22.35
CA ALA A 46 9.39 5.22 -23.11
C ALA A 46 9.78 3.75 -22.83
N ALA A 47 10.23 3.39 -21.65
CA ALA A 47 10.12 2.01 -21.23
C ALA A 47 8.66 1.78 -20.79
N ALA A 48 7.84 1.23 -21.67
CA ALA A 48 6.61 0.59 -21.26
C ALA A 48 6.94 -0.33 -20.08
N PHE A 49 6.19 -0.24 -18.99
CA PHE A 49 6.35 -1.15 -17.86
C PHE A 49 6.22 -2.58 -18.40
N GLU A 50 7.33 -3.28 -18.56
CA GLU A 50 7.30 -4.71 -18.77
C GLU A 50 7.24 -5.38 -17.39
N PRO A 51 6.08 -5.92 -17.01
CA PRO A 51 5.98 -6.69 -15.79
C PRO A 51 6.99 -7.85 -15.86
N ALA A 52 7.69 -8.10 -14.77
CA ALA A 52 8.61 -9.24 -14.69
C ALA A 52 7.85 -10.51 -15.11
N LYS A 53 8.31 -11.16 -16.18
CA LYS A 53 7.64 -12.36 -16.71
C LYS A 53 7.59 -13.43 -15.64
N MET A 54 6.39 -13.95 -15.41
CA MET A 54 6.14 -15.04 -14.45
C MET A 54 6.72 -16.34 -15.02
N ARG A 55 7.40 -17.12 -14.20
CA ARG A 55 7.95 -18.43 -14.62
C ARG A 55 6.89 -19.51 -14.42
N VAL A 56 6.41 -20.06 -15.53
CA VAL A 56 5.32 -21.04 -15.54
C VAL A 56 5.79 -22.34 -16.19
N ALA A 57 5.52 -23.47 -15.52
CA ALA A 57 5.70 -24.80 -16.09
C ALA A 57 4.35 -25.43 -16.41
N VAL A 58 4.19 -25.97 -17.63
CA VAL A 58 2.98 -26.68 -18.05
C VAL A 58 3.34 -28.15 -18.25
N ILE A 59 2.82 -28.99 -17.37
CA ILE A 59 2.97 -30.46 -17.40
C ILE A 59 1.72 -31.03 -18.06
N ASP A 60 1.92 -31.75 -19.13
CA ASP A 60 0.84 -32.36 -19.90
C ASP A 60 0.86 -33.89 -19.69
N ARG A 61 -0.23 -34.42 -19.11
CA ARG A 61 -0.46 -35.86 -18.94
C ARG A 61 -1.52 -36.41 -19.88
N ASP A 62 -2.17 -35.53 -20.68
CA ASP A 62 -3.19 -35.90 -21.67
C ASP A 62 -2.67 -36.00 -23.10
N SER A 63 -1.35 -36.03 -23.27
CA SER A 63 -0.68 -36.17 -24.57
C SER A 63 -1.10 -35.12 -25.59
N ASP A 64 -1.27 -33.86 -25.15
CA ASP A 64 -1.72 -32.70 -25.93
C ASP A 64 -3.01 -32.95 -26.73
N ARG A 65 -3.91 -33.76 -26.15
CA ARG A 65 -5.18 -34.05 -26.78
C ARG A 65 -6.03 -32.77 -26.89
N GLY A 66 -6.57 -32.51 -28.08
CA GLY A 66 -7.25 -31.25 -28.38
C GLY A 66 -6.36 -30.01 -28.36
N GLY A 67 -5.00 -30.20 -28.40
CA GLY A 67 -4.06 -29.09 -28.48
C GLY A 67 -4.07 -28.13 -27.29
N ILE A 68 -4.64 -28.54 -26.16
CA ILE A 68 -4.82 -27.66 -24.97
C ILE A 68 -3.46 -27.24 -24.41
N ALA A 69 -2.52 -28.21 -24.23
CA ALA A 69 -1.22 -27.91 -23.65
C ALA A 69 -0.35 -27.02 -24.54
N SER A 70 -0.34 -27.28 -25.83
CA SER A 70 0.42 -26.49 -26.81
C SER A 70 -0.14 -25.08 -26.98
N SER A 71 -1.47 -24.95 -27.06
CA SER A 71 -2.17 -23.67 -27.15
C SER A 71 -2.04 -22.85 -25.85
N MET A 72 -2.12 -23.49 -24.67
CA MET A 72 -1.89 -22.87 -23.38
C MET A 72 -0.45 -22.32 -23.25
N ARG A 73 0.56 -23.09 -23.69
CA ARG A 73 1.95 -22.61 -23.74
C ARG A 73 2.07 -21.38 -24.65
N THR A 74 1.44 -21.40 -25.80
CA THR A 74 1.44 -20.26 -26.74
C THR A 74 0.78 -19.03 -26.10
N TYR A 75 -0.39 -19.20 -25.46
CA TYR A 75 -1.10 -18.13 -24.77
C TYR A 75 -0.27 -17.50 -23.65
N LEU A 76 0.40 -18.33 -22.86
CA LEU A 76 1.20 -17.88 -21.72
C LEU A 76 2.56 -17.30 -22.11
N SER A 77 3.08 -17.58 -23.31
CA SER A 77 4.41 -17.14 -23.75
C SER A 77 4.58 -15.63 -23.83
N ASP A 78 3.49 -14.87 -24.04
CA ASP A 78 3.53 -13.42 -24.08
C ASP A 78 3.71 -12.79 -22.70
N SER A 79 3.00 -13.31 -21.69
CA SER A 79 3.01 -12.79 -20.32
C SER A 79 3.93 -13.52 -19.37
N SER A 80 4.45 -14.70 -19.75
CA SER A 80 5.20 -15.60 -18.87
C SER A 80 6.44 -16.18 -19.55
N GLU A 81 7.45 -16.53 -18.77
CA GLU A 81 8.60 -17.32 -19.17
C GLU A 81 8.27 -18.80 -18.94
N LEU A 82 8.21 -19.57 -20.03
CA LEU A 82 7.92 -20.98 -19.93
C LEU A 82 9.16 -21.76 -19.53
N VAL A 83 9.07 -22.49 -18.41
CA VAL A 83 10.14 -23.32 -17.86
C VAL A 83 9.77 -24.78 -18.06
N ASN A 84 10.72 -25.55 -18.56
CA ASN A 84 10.54 -27.02 -18.70
C ASN A 84 10.97 -27.71 -17.40
N VAL A 85 10.04 -28.44 -16.78
CA VAL A 85 10.27 -29.19 -15.53
C VAL A 85 9.87 -30.66 -15.79
N ASP A 86 10.67 -31.60 -15.33
CA ASP A 86 10.36 -33.04 -15.45
C ASP A 86 9.16 -33.39 -14.55
N ASP A 87 8.26 -34.24 -15.08
CA ASP A 87 7.06 -34.72 -14.34
C ASP A 87 7.43 -35.80 -13.31
N ALA A 88 8.31 -35.47 -12.38
CA ALA A 88 8.61 -36.25 -11.21
C ALA A 88 8.23 -35.50 -9.95
N SER A 89 7.54 -36.16 -9.02
CA SER A 89 6.99 -35.47 -7.83
C SER A 89 8.06 -34.74 -7.00
N GLU A 90 9.26 -35.27 -6.92
CA GLU A 90 10.41 -34.65 -6.25
C GLU A 90 10.87 -33.37 -6.97
N THR A 91 10.98 -33.42 -8.30
CA THR A 91 11.42 -32.30 -9.14
C THR A 91 10.39 -31.14 -9.08
N LEU A 92 9.11 -31.48 -9.17
CA LEU A 92 8.01 -30.51 -9.06
C LEU A 92 8.00 -29.81 -7.70
N GLN A 93 8.14 -30.59 -6.61
CA GLN A 93 8.20 -30.04 -5.25
C GLN A 93 9.44 -29.15 -5.06
N GLN A 94 10.59 -29.57 -5.57
CA GLN A 94 11.83 -28.80 -5.47
C GLN A 94 11.75 -27.50 -6.29
N ALA A 95 11.17 -27.53 -7.48
CA ALA A 95 10.99 -26.35 -8.34
C ALA A 95 10.14 -25.26 -7.65
N VAL A 96 9.06 -25.66 -6.97
CA VAL A 96 8.20 -24.74 -6.22
C VAL A 96 8.87 -24.27 -4.93
N ALA A 97 9.49 -25.19 -4.17
CA ALA A 97 10.12 -24.88 -2.89
C ALA A 97 11.34 -23.95 -3.03
N SER A 98 12.08 -24.07 -4.14
CA SER A 98 13.22 -23.20 -4.45
C SER A 98 12.84 -21.85 -5.09
N ASN A 99 11.55 -21.59 -5.31
CA ASN A 99 11.06 -20.44 -6.09
C ASN A 99 11.64 -20.35 -7.51
N TRP A 100 12.02 -21.49 -8.08
CA TRP A 100 12.49 -21.54 -9.47
C TRP A 100 11.35 -21.39 -10.47
N VAL A 101 10.14 -21.83 -10.09
CA VAL A 101 8.89 -21.69 -10.85
C VAL A 101 7.83 -21.04 -9.96
N ASP A 102 7.10 -20.07 -10.50
CA ASP A 102 6.04 -19.35 -9.80
C ASP A 102 4.71 -20.13 -9.80
N LEU A 103 4.45 -20.84 -10.92
CA LEU A 103 3.25 -21.67 -11.09
C LEU A 103 3.60 -22.94 -11.87
N ILE A 104 3.13 -24.08 -11.38
CA ILE A 104 3.08 -25.33 -12.15
C ILE A 104 1.61 -25.62 -12.46
N VAL A 105 1.32 -25.85 -13.74
CA VAL A 105 0.01 -26.28 -14.23
C VAL A 105 0.13 -27.72 -14.67
N ILE A 106 -0.71 -28.60 -14.15
CA ILE A 106 -0.75 -30.03 -14.51
C ILE A 106 -2.10 -30.30 -15.16
N ILE A 107 -2.07 -30.71 -16.42
CA ILE A 107 -3.24 -31.13 -17.17
C ILE A 107 -3.39 -32.63 -16.93
N PRO A 108 -4.43 -33.11 -16.25
CA PRO A 108 -4.61 -34.53 -15.96
C PRO A 108 -4.95 -35.33 -17.21
N ASP A 109 -4.74 -36.65 -17.16
CA ASP A 109 -5.14 -37.57 -18.20
C ASP A 109 -6.68 -37.57 -18.37
N GLY A 110 -7.15 -37.59 -19.62
CA GLY A 110 -8.59 -37.52 -19.95
C GLY A 110 -9.21 -36.11 -19.88
N PHE A 111 -8.41 -35.06 -19.58
CA PHE A 111 -8.91 -33.69 -19.43
C PHE A 111 -9.65 -33.18 -20.67
N ALA A 112 -9.17 -33.49 -21.89
CA ALA A 112 -9.82 -33.03 -23.12
C ALA A 112 -11.21 -33.61 -23.30
N ASP A 113 -11.41 -34.91 -22.98
CA ASP A 113 -12.72 -35.55 -23.08
C ASP A 113 -13.69 -34.98 -22.05
N ASP A 114 -13.26 -34.83 -20.80
CA ASP A 114 -14.07 -34.25 -19.74
C ASP A 114 -14.46 -32.78 -20.04
N PHE A 115 -13.52 -32.04 -20.69
CA PHE A 115 -13.78 -30.65 -21.09
C PHE A 115 -14.82 -30.54 -22.21
N ILE A 116 -14.78 -31.46 -23.19
CA ILE A 116 -15.77 -31.57 -24.26
C ILE A 116 -17.14 -31.94 -23.68
N ASP A 117 -17.18 -32.92 -22.78
CA ASP A 117 -18.42 -33.38 -22.17
C ASP A 117 -19.07 -32.29 -21.30
N ALA A 118 -18.28 -31.56 -20.53
CA ALA A 118 -18.74 -30.41 -19.77
C ALA A 118 -19.22 -29.24 -20.65
N ALA A 119 -18.60 -29.05 -21.83
CA ALA A 119 -19.09 -28.06 -22.78
C ALA A 119 -20.40 -28.46 -23.43
N ALA A 120 -20.59 -29.76 -23.74
CA ALA A 120 -21.80 -30.28 -24.32
C ALA A 120 -23.01 -30.32 -23.34
N THR A 121 -22.75 -30.61 -22.07
CA THR A 121 -23.78 -30.72 -21.03
C THR A 121 -24.12 -29.43 -20.30
N GLY A 122 -23.29 -28.39 -20.49
CA GLY A 122 -23.41 -27.12 -19.76
C GLY A 122 -22.87 -27.20 -18.31
N GLU A 123 -22.28 -28.31 -17.93
CA GLU A 123 -21.67 -28.49 -16.60
C GLU A 123 -20.41 -27.65 -16.41
N ASN A 124 -19.96 -27.51 -15.16
CA ASN A 124 -18.71 -26.80 -14.87
C ASN A 124 -17.52 -27.50 -15.51
N PRO A 125 -16.60 -26.76 -16.16
CA PRO A 125 -15.41 -27.37 -16.80
C PRO A 125 -14.54 -28.07 -15.76
N PRO A 126 -13.85 -29.15 -16.16
CA PRO A 126 -12.85 -29.79 -15.33
C PRO A 126 -11.75 -28.78 -14.96
N ARG A 127 -11.15 -28.97 -13.80
CA ARG A 127 -10.09 -28.09 -13.32
C ARG A 127 -8.74 -28.71 -13.61
N VAL A 128 -7.81 -27.87 -14.06
CA VAL A 128 -6.40 -28.23 -14.08
C VAL A 128 -5.82 -28.15 -12.67
N ASP A 129 -4.93 -29.04 -12.31
CA ASP A 129 -4.22 -28.96 -11.04
C ASP A 129 -3.16 -27.86 -11.11
N THR A 130 -3.16 -26.99 -10.11
CA THR A 130 -2.21 -25.86 -10.06
C THR A 130 -1.44 -25.86 -8.76
N VAL A 131 -0.12 -25.76 -8.83
CA VAL A 131 0.78 -25.64 -7.68
C VAL A 131 1.47 -24.29 -7.77
N THR A 132 1.23 -23.43 -6.77
CA THR A 132 1.83 -22.09 -6.70
C THR A 132 2.88 -22.03 -5.60
N SER A 133 3.95 -21.25 -5.81
CA SER A 133 4.86 -20.91 -4.73
C SER A 133 4.14 -20.03 -3.69
N TYR A 134 4.27 -20.39 -2.42
CA TYR A 134 3.58 -19.69 -1.32
C TYR A 134 4.00 -18.22 -1.18
N THR A 135 5.20 -17.88 -1.63
CA THR A 135 5.77 -16.53 -1.49
C THR A 135 5.57 -15.65 -2.73
N SER A 136 5.07 -16.22 -3.84
CA SER A 136 4.96 -15.51 -5.11
C SER A 136 3.53 -15.04 -5.38
N GLY A 137 3.30 -13.72 -5.33
CA GLY A 137 2.07 -13.09 -5.86
C GLY A 137 1.92 -13.31 -7.38
N ALA A 138 3.03 -13.50 -8.10
CA ALA A 138 3.06 -13.77 -9.53
C ALA A 138 2.38 -15.10 -9.87
N GLY A 139 2.50 -16.13 -9.02
CA GLY A 139 1.83 -17.42 -9.21
C GLY A 139 0.29 -17.32 -9.22
N SER A 140 -0.29 -16.41 -8.44
CA SER A 140 -1.73 -16.19 -8.44
C SER A 140 -2.22 -15.48 -9.72
N MET A 141 -1.44 -14.55 -10.26
CA MET A 141 -1.74 -13.90 -11.54
C MET A 141 -1.61 -14.90 -12.71
N ALA A 142 -0.56 -15.72 -12.69
CA ALA A 142 -0.39 -16.76 -13.70
C ALA A 142 -1.56 -17.76 -13.69
N ARG A 143 -2.07 -18.13 -12.51
CA ARG A 143 -3.26 -18.99 -12.38
C ARG A 143 -4.50 -18.34 -12.95
N MET A 144 -4.64 -17.00 -12.80
CA MET A 144 -5.76 -16.26 -13.39
C MET A 144 -5.68 -16.29 -14.92
N ASN A 145 -4.48 -16.14 -15.50
CA ASN A 145 -4.28 -16.24 -16.95
C ASN A 145 -4.63 -17.64 -17.49
N VAL A 146 -4.23 -18.71 -16.78
CA VAL A 146 -4.62 -20.09 -17.11
C VAL A 146 -6.13 -20.28 -17.07
N SER A 147 -6.79 -19.75 -16.05
CA SER A 147 -8.24 -19.78 -15.93
C SER A 147 -8.93 -19.00 -17.06
N GLY A 148 -8.37 -17.86 -17.45
CA GLY A 148 -8.82 -17.05 -18.58
C GLY A 148 -8.71 -17.81 -19.90
N PHE A 149 -7.57 -18.46 -20.17
CA PHE A 149 -7.39 -19.31 -21.34
C PHE A 149 -8.43 -20.41 -21.44
N LEU A 150 -8.67 -21.16 -20.37
CA LEU A 150 -9.66 -22.24 -20.36
C LEU A 150 -11.10 -21.69 -20.56
N SER A 151 -11.40 -20.53 -20.01
CA SER A 151 -12.69 -19.88 -20.21
C SER A 151 -12.87 -19.43 -21.65
N LEU A 152 -11.86 -18.85 -22.29
CA LEU A 152 -11.87 -18.47 -23.71
C LEU A 152 -12.01 -19.69 -24.62
N THR A 153 -11.26 -20.76 -24.34
CA THR A 153 -11.36 -22.02 -25.09
C THR A 153 -12.76 -22.59 -25.01
N ARG A 154 -13.36 -22.60 -23.82
CA ARG A 154 -14.76 -23.06 -23.64
C ARG A 154 -15.74 -22.21 -24.42
N THR A 155 -15.61 -20.88 -24.34
CA THR A 155 -16.49 -19.97 -25.06
C THR A 155 -16.39 -20.14 -26.57
N ALA A 156 -15.15 -20.31 -27.09
CA ALA A 156 -14.93 -20.57 -28.49
C ALA A 156 -15.51 -21.92 -28.94
N LEU A 157 -15.35 -22.97 -28.10
CA LEU A 157 -15.89 -24.32 -28.36
C LEU A 157 -17.42 -24.32 -28.41
N ILE A 158 -18.08 -23.68 -27.47
CA ILE A 158 -19.55 -23.56 -27.44
C ILE A 158 -20.03 -22.66 -28.58
N GLY A 159 -19.34 -21.56 -28.85
CA GLY A 159 -19.71 -20.61 -29.89
C GLY A 159 -19.61 -21.17 -31.31
N SER A 160 -18.69 -22.11 -31.56
CA SER A 160 -18.57 -22.79 -32.86
C SER A 160 -19.72 -23.76 -33.17
N HIS A 161 -20.40 -24.27 -32.13
CA HIS A 161 -21.49 -25.25 -32.25
C HIS A 161 -22.88 -24.66 -31.98
N THR A 162 -22.99 -23.40 -31.57
CA THR A 162 -24.27 -22.68 -31.42
C THR A 162 -24.53 -21.85 -32.69
N THR A 163 -25.42 -22.32 -33.54
CA THR A 163 -26.02 -21.44 -34.57
C THR A 163 -27.08 -20.57 -33.89
N VAL A 164 -26.66 -19.39 -33.47
CA VAL A 164 -27.60 -18.37 -32.96
C VAL A 164 -28.37 -17.83 -34.12
N ASP A 165 -29.68 -18.15 -34.23
CA ASP A 165 -30.57 -17.49 -35.15
C ASP A 165 -30.71 -16.02 -34.74
N SER A 166 -30.04 -15.14 -35.51
CA SER A 166 -30.04 -13.70 -35.26
C SER A 166 -31.44 -13.08 -35.21
N ALA A 167 -32.40 -13.70 -35.95
CA ALA A 167 -33.79 -13.29 -35.96
C ALA A 167 -34.51 -13.66 -34.65
N ALA A 168 -34.16 -14.81 -34.05
CA ALA A 168 -34.72 -15.24 -32.77
C ALA A 168 -34.15 -14.37 -31.64
N LEU A 169 -32.85 -14.04 -31.65
CA LEU A 169 -32.22 -13.16 -30.71
C LEU A 169 -32.78 -11.73 -30.72
N ALA A 170 -33.02 -11.21 -31.92
CA ALA A 170 -33.63 -9.87 -32.11
C ALA A 170 -35.08 -9.84 -31.63
N ALA A 171 -35.85 -10.91 -31.88
CA ALA A 171 -37.22 -11.04 -31.40
C ALA A 171 -37.28 -11.13 -29.85
N MET A 172 -36.30 -11.79 -29.19
CA MET A 172 -36.18 -11.87 -27.75
C MET A 172 -35.71 -10.56 -27.12
N ALA A 173 -34.84 -9.81 -27.80
CA ALA A 173 -34.38 -8.49 -27.36
C ALA A 173 -35.41 -7.36 -27.60
N GLY A 174 -36.56 -7.68 -28.24
CA GLY A 174 -37.57 -6.70 -28.59
C GLY A 174 -37.12 -5.69 -29.69
N ILE A 175 -36.05 -6.02 -30.43
CA ILE A 175 -35.51 -5.20 -31.47
C ILE A 175 -36.14 -5.64 -32.80
N ASP A 176 -37.06 -4.83 -33.34
CA ASP A 176 -37.61 -5.04 -34.64
C ASP A 176 -36.55 -4.71 -35.71
N ILE A 177 -35.99 -5.73 -36.37
CA ILE A 177 -35.02 -5.59 -37.46
C ILE A 177 -35.72 -5.29 -38.81
N GLY A 178 -36.93 -4.74 -38.78
CA GLY A 178 -37.67 -4.27 -39.94
C GLY A 178 -37.27 -2.85 -40.33
N ASP A 179 -36.49 -2.73 -41.40
CA ASP A 179 -36.28 -1.50 -42.18
C ASP A 179 -35.90 -0.20 -41.41
N THR A 180 -34.63 -0.01 -41.13
CA THR A 180 -34.10 1.34 -40.97
C THR A 180 -32.70 1.46 -41.56
N ALA A 181 -32.62 1.63 -42.86
CA ALA A 181 -31.58 2.43 -43.46
C ALA A 181 -31.90 3.91 -43.16
N GLY A 182 -31.14 4.54 -42.24
CA GLY A 182 -31.10 6.01 -42.07
C GLY A 182 -31.98 6.54 -40.92
N ASP A 183 -31.45 6.75 -39.79
CA ASP A 183 -31.28 8.06 -39.18
C ASP A 183 -30.56 7.93 -37.82
N SER A 184 -29.49 8.68 -37.65
CA SER A 184 -28.73 8.77 -36.42
C SER A 184 -29.42 9.75 -35.46
N SER A 185 -30.07 9.25 -34.40
CA SER A 185 -30.38 10.05 -33.20
C SER A 185 -29.93 9.32 -31.95
N GLU A 186 -28.94 9.90 -31.33
CA GLU A 186 -28.49 9.61 -29.97
C GLU A 186 -29.65 9.90 -29.01
N ASP A 187 -30.28 8.87 -28.51
CA ASP A 187 -30.95 8.85 -27.17
C ASP A 187 -31.59 7.48 -26.96
N GLY A 188 -31.13 6.70 -26.00
CA GLY A 188 -31.81 5.49 -25.60
C GLY A 188 -30.95 4.33 -25.10
N MET A 189 -29.91 4.60 -24.28
CA MET A 189 -29.21 3.54 -23.58
C MET A 189 -29.89 3.34 -22.23
N GLY A 190 -31.04 2.70 -22.26
CA GLY A 190 -31.83 2.35 -21.09
C GLY A 190 -31.87 0.85 -20.89
N GLY A 191 -31.21 0.33 -19.86
CA GLY A 191 -31.59 -0.88 -19.17
C GLY A 191 -31.10 -2.21 -19.73
N PHE A 192 -29.80 -2.46 -19.74
CA PHE A 192 -29.31 -3.84 -19.58
C PHE A 192 -29.38 -4.19 -18.11
N GLY A 193 -30.47 -4.84 -17.70
CA GLY A 193 -30.56 -5.49 -16.41
C GLY A 193 -29.43 -6.52 -16.27
N GLU A 194 -28.93 -6.68 -15.07
CA GLU A 194 -27.94 -7.67 -14.67
C GLU A 194 -28.46 -9.09 -15.00
N PHE A 195 -28.18 -9.55 -16.21
CA PHE A 195 -28.42 -10.94 -16.59
C PHE A 195 -27.24 -11.76 -16.07
N SER A 196 -27.50 -12.66 -15.15
CA SER A 196 -26.54 -13.68 -14.72
C SER A 196 -26.18 -14.57 -15.91
N ASN A 197 -24.89 -14.98 -16.03
CA ASN A 197 -24.47 -15.96 -17.05
C ASN A 197 -25.28 -17.27 -17.00
N GLN A 198 -25.91 -17.59 -15.88
CA GLN A 198 -26.80 -18.73 -15.72
C GLN A 198 -28.15 -18.52 -16.40
N ASP A 199 -28.71 -17.31 -16.35
CA ASP A 199 -29.99 -17.01 -16.99
C ASP A 199 -29.87 -17.07 -18.52
N MET A 200 -28.70 -16.76 -19.07
CA MET A 200 -28.44 -16.85 -20.51
C MET A 200 -28.28 -18.31 -20.98
N LEU A 201 -27.75 -19.18 -20.15
CA LEU A 201 -27.61 -20.62 -20.41
C LEU A 201 -28.95 -21.36 -20.28
N ASP A 202 -29.81 -20.96 -19.36
CA ASP A 202 -31.17 -21.55 -19.17
C ASP A 202 -32.15 -21.12 -20.28
N MET A 203 -31.83 -20.05 -21.03
CA MET A 203 -32.63 -19.60 -22.18
C MET A 203 -32.31 -20.31 -23.50
N LEU A 204 -31.18 -21.05 -23.56
CA LEU A 204 -30.87 -21.87 -24.75
C LEU A 204 -31.74 -23.12 -24.74
N PRO A 205 -32.49 -23.43 -25.83
CA PRO A 205 -33.32 -24.62 -25.88
C PRO A 205 -32.43 -25.86 -25.73
N ALA A 206 -32.70 -26.60 -24.66
CA ALA A 206 -32.04 -27.87 -24.37
C ALA A 206 -32.23 -28.84 -25.53
N GLY A 207 -31.21 -29.06 -26.34
CA GLY A 207 -31.24 -30.08 -27.37
C GLY A 207 -30.55 -29.76 -28.71
N GLN A 208 -29.89 -28.62 -28.88
CA GLN A 208 -29.21 -28.28 -30.15
C GLN A 208 -27.71 -28.06 -30.04
N ILE A 209 -27.07 -28.51 -28.98
CA ILE A 209 -25.62 -28.52 -28.94
C ILE A 209 -25.15 -29.88 -29.45
N GLU A 210 -24.75 -29.95 -30.69
CA GLU A 210 -24.03 -31.13 -31.21
C GLU A 210 -22.77 -31.33 -30.41
N LYS A 211 -22.52 -32.55 -29.91
CA LYS A 211 -21.35 -32.81 -29.06
C LYS A 211 -20.06 -32.44 -29.83
N PRO A 212 -19.26 -31.48 -29.35
CA PRO A 212 -18.03 -31.07 -30.00
C PRO A 212 -17.04 -32.24 -30.15
N SER A 213 -16.27 -32.24 -31.21
CA SER A 213 -15.21 -33.22 -31.45
C SER A 213 -13.87 -32.71 -30.88
N VAL A 214 -12.90 -33.60 -30.75
CA VAL A 214 -11.51 -33.25 -30.37
C VAL A 214 -10.90 -32.26 -31.39
N GLY A 215 -11.31 -32.34 -32.67
CA GLY A 215 -10.91 -31.38 -33.71
C GLY A 215 -11.42 -29.97 -33.43
N ASP A 216 -12.67 -29.86 -33.00
CA ASP A 216 -13.27 -28.56 -32.66
C ASP A 216 -12.64 -27.96 -31.41
N LEU A 217 -12.28 -28.79 -30.43
CA LEU A 217 -11.50 -28.37 -29.29
C LEU A 217 -10.12 -27.83 -29.66
N PHE A 218 -9.46 -28.48 -30.65
CA PHE A 218 -8.18 -27.99 -31.17
C PHE A 218 -8.31 -26.62 -31.81
N GLU A 219 -9.29 -26.40 -32.65
CA GLU A 219 -9.53 -25.10 -33.26
C GLU A 219 -9.93 -24.03 -32.21
N ALA A 220 -10.73 -24.39 -31.22
CA ALA A 220 -11.12 -23.49 -30.12
C ALA A 220 -9.93 -23.11 -29.23
N SER A 221 -9.06 -24.08 -28.87
CA SER A 221 -7.86 -23.79 -28.09
C SER A 221 -6.85 -22.93 -28.82
N LYS A 222 -6.71 -23.14 -30.13
CA LYS A 222 -5.88 -22.32 -31.01
C LYS A 222 -6.43 -20.91 -31.18
N ALA A 223 -7.75 -20.75 -31.30
CA ALA A 223 -8.40 -19.44 -31.36
C ALA A 223 -8.22 -18.67 -30.03
N ALA A 224 -8.35 -19.36 -28.90
CA ALA A 224 -8.07 -18.77 -27.59
C ALA A 224 -6.59 -18.34 -27.45
N ALA A 225 -5.65 -19.12 -27.96
CA ALA A 225 -4.23 -18.73 -27.98
C ALA A 225 -3.93 -17.54 -28.88
N ALA A 226 -4.60 -17.45 -30.04
CA ALA A 226 -4.46 -16.31 -30.96
C ALA A 226 -5.03 -15.01 -30.37
N SER A 227 -6.07 -15.09 -29.54
CA SER A 227 -6.67 -13.90 -28.90
C SER A 227 -5.70 -13.19 -27.94
N ALA A 228 -4.69 -13.86 -27.42
CA ALA A 228 -3.67 -13.23 -26.56
C ALA A 228 -2.83 -12.21 -27.34
N SER A 229 -2.42 -12.56 -28.59
CA SER A 229 -1.64 -11.65 -29.43
C SER A 229 -2.46 -10.46 -29.96
N ASP A 230 -3.77 -10.64 -30.16
CA ASP A 230 -4.67 -9.54 -30.54
C ASP A 230 -4.99 -8.62 -29.38
N MET A 231 -5.05 -9.13 -28.15
CA MET A 231 -5.20 -8.30 -26.94
C MET A 231 -4.04 -7.32 -26.77
N ASP A 232 -2.81 -7.77 -27.02
CA ASP A 232 -1.63 -6.91 -26.90
C ASP A 232 -1.57 -5.81 -27.97
N ALA A 233 -2.14 -6.06 -29.15
CA ALA A 233 -2.22 -5.10 -30.23
C ALA A 233 -3.35 -4.06 -30.04
N ASN A 234 -4.50 -4.46 -29.47
CA ASN A 234 -5.69 -3.60 -29.30
C ASN A 234 -5.78 -2.95 -27.92
N HIS A 235 -5.04 -3.42 -26.91
CA HIS A 235 -5.07 -2.85 -25.56
C HIS A 235 -3.84 -1.99 -25.22
N LYS A 236 -2.98 -1.70 -26.19
CA LYS A 236 -2.17 -0.49 -26.11
C LYS A 236 -3.14 0.67 -26.24
N VAL A 237 -3.71 1.08 -25.12
CA VAL A 237 -4.33 2.40 -24.98
C VAL A 237 -3.29 3.34 -25.55
N ALA A 238 -3.49 3.84 -26.77
CA ALA A 238 -2.70 4.94 -27.26
C ALA A 238 -3.02 6.07 -26.28
N VAL A 239 -2.11 6.28 -25.32
CA VAL A 239 -2.13 7.51 -24.53
C VAL A 239 -1.92 8.58 -25.57
N ILE A 240 -3.02 9.21 -25.98
CA ILE A 240 -2.94 10.41 -26.81
C ILE A 240 -2.39 11.45 -25.86
N ASP A 241 -1.07 11.64 -25.93
CA ASP A 241 -0.35 12.67 -25.22
C ASP A 241 -0.88 14.02 -25.70
N THR A 242 -1.97 14.46 -25.09
CA THR A 242 -2.30 15.88 -25.11
C THR A 242 -1.43 16.52 -24.06
N ALA A 243 -0.78 17.63 -24.37
CA ALA A 243 0.12 18.35 -23.47
C ALA A 243 -0.52 18.70 -22.10
N SER A 244 -1.85 18.66 -22.00
CA SER A 244 -2.63 18.74 -20.76
C SER A 244 -2.59 17.45 -19.92
N ALA A 245 -2.64 16.27 -20.56
CA ALA A 245 -2.55 14.99 -19.87
C ALA A 245 -1.14 14.75 -19.32
N ASP A 246 -0.10 15.17 -20.05
CA ASP A 246 1.30 15.09 -19.59
C ASP A 246 1.54 16.01 -18.39
N ALA A 247 0.96 17.20 -18.37
CA ALA A 247 1.08 18.13 -17.26
C ALA A 247 0.32 17.61 -16.02
N GLU A 248 -0.85 17.01 -16.19
CA GLU A 248 -1.64 16.41 -15.10
C GLU A 248 -0.96 15.17 -14.53
N SER A 249 -0.47 14.27 -15.38
CA SER A 249 0.31 13.10 -14.94
C SER A 249 1.64 13.47 -14.25
N ALA A 250 2.30 14.54 -14.69
CA ALA A 250 3.52 15.05 -14.07
C ALA A 250 3.22 15.66 -12.68
N SER A 251 2.10 16.38 -12.52
CA SER A 251 1.68 16.93 -11.23
C SER A 251 1.32 15.83 -10.23
N ASP A 252 0.60 14.80 -10.67
CA ASP A 252 0.20 13.68 -9.84
C ASP A 252 1.40 12.84 -9.39
N MET A 253 2.36 12.63 -10.29
CA MET A 253 3.63 11.98 -9.97
C MET A 253 4.44 12.81 -8.96
N ALA A 254 4.51 14.12 -9.13
CA ALA A 254 5.19 15.02 -8.20
C ALA A 254 4.52 15.00 -6.82
N ALA A 255 3.16 15.06 -6.78
CA ALA A 255 2.38 15.00 -5.55
C ALA A 255 2.56 13.66 -4.81
N SER A 256 2.51 12.55 -5.53
CA SER A 256 2.73 11.21 -4.97
C SER A 256 4.14 11.06 -4.39
N ARG A 257 5.18 11.50 -5.10
CA ARG A 257 6.58 11.44 -4.63
C ARG A 257 6.82 12.34 -3.42
N PHE A 258 6.28 13.57 -3.45
CA PHE A 258 6.35 14.47 -2.30
C PHE A 258 5.62 13.89 -1.08
N GLY A 259 4.41 13.38 -1.28
CA GLY A 259 3.62 12.74 -0.24
C GLY A 259 4.34 11.55 0.39
N ASN A 260 4.86 10.65 -0.42
CA ASN A 260 5.63 9.50 0.05
C ASN A 260 6.88 9.91 0.83
N THR A 261 7.60 10.95 0.37
CA THR A 261 8.75 11.50 1.09
C THR A 261 8.34 12.05 2.46
N MET A 262 7.24 12.81 2.54
CA MET A 262 6.75 13.35 3.81
C MET A 262 6.19 12.27 4.75
N LYS A 263 5.56 11.22 4.22
CA LYS A 263 5.12 10.06 5.01
C LYS A 263 6.28 9.32 5.66
N THR A 264 7.42 9.19 4.99
CA THR A 264 8.60 8.52 5.56
C THR A 264 9.22 9.27 6.74
N ALA A 265 8.98 10.57 6.87
CA ALA A 265 9.37 11.32 8.07
C ALA A 265 8.68 10.83 9.36
N LEU A 266 7.61 10.03 9.25
CA LEU A 266 6.82 9.49 10.36
C LEU A 266 7.67 8.82 11.43
N TYR A 267 8.47 7.83 11.05
CA TYR A 267 9.27 7.05 12.01
C TYR A 267 10.42 7.85 12.64
N PRO A 268 11.32 8.50 11.87
CA PRO A 268 12.40 9.26 12.46
C PRO A 268 11.92 10.44 13.31
N LEU A 269 10.84 11.08 12.91
CA LEU A 269 10.25 12.17 13.69
C LEU A 269 9.67 11.67 15.01
N PHE A 270 8.95 10.53 14.99
CA PHE A 270 8.45 9.90 16.20
C PHE A 270 9.59 9.51 17.14
N LEU A 271 10.58 8.81 16.63
CA LEU A 271 11.71 8.33 17.42
C LEU A 271 12.49 9.51 18.04
N ALA A 272 12.92 10.47 17.22
CA ALA A 272 13.71 11.59 17.66
C ALA A 272 12.99 12.45 18.70
N MET A 273 11.75 12.86 18.42
CA MET A 273 11.02 13.78 19.31
C MET A 273 10.58 13.10 20.61
N THR A 274 10.19 11.81 20.57
CA THR A 274 9.78 11.06 21.74
C THR A 274 10.97 10.81 22.68
N VAL A 275 12.11 10.36 22.15
CA VAL A 275 13.32 10.10 22.93
C VAL A 275 13.90 11.39 23.51
N CYS A 276 14.14 12.39 22.65
CA CYS A 276 14.68 13.69 23.07
C CYS A 276 13.74 14.39 24.07
N GLY A 277 12.43 14.35 23.81
CA GLY A 277 11.42 14.90 24.71
C GLY A 277 11.43 14.22 26.08
N SER A 278 11.42 12.89 26.11
CA SER A 278 11.47 12.12 27.35
C SER A 278 12.74 12.38 28.14
N MET A 279 13.91 12.36 27.49
CA MET A 279 15.21 12.58 28.11
C MET A 279 15.34 14.00 28.69
N ILE A 280 15.05 15.02 27.89
CA ILE A 280 15.18 16.42 28.31
C ILE A 280 14.24 16.74 29.46
N LEU A 281 12.97 16.32 29.37
CA LEU A 281 12.01 16.52 30.45
C LEU A 281 12.35 15.68 31.68
N GLY A 282 12.90 14.48 31.49
CA GLY A 282 13.35 13.57 32.56
C GLY A 282 14.43 14.19 33.44
N ILE A 283 15.40 14.90 32.87
CA ILE A 283 16.46 15.59 33.61
C ILE A 283 15.88 16.57 34.66
N PHE A 284 14.79 17.22 34.33
CA PHE A 284 14.14 18.18 35.22
C PHE A 284 13.22 17.55 36.27
N THR A 285 12.89 16.26 36.13
CA THR A 285 12.02 15.54 37.05
C THR A 285 12.79 14.76 38.14
N THR A 286 14.11 14.64 38.00
CA THR A 286 14.97 13.80 38.88
C THR A 286 15.98 14.62 39.69
N GLY A 287 16.33 14.11 40.86
CA GLY A 287 17.47 14.52 41.69
C GLY A 287 17.48 15.93 42.21
N GLU A 288 18.68 16.52 42.31
CA GLU A 288 18.90 17.87 42.84
C GLU A 288 18.28 18.97 41.99
N VAL A 289 18.18 18.76 40.64
CA VAL A 289 17.58 19.73 39.74
C VAL A 289 16.12 19.98 40.15
N ARG A 290 15.37 18.92 40.44
CA ARG A 290 14.00 19.00 40.94
C ARG A 290 13.94 19.77 42.28
N ARG A 291 14.84 19.48 43.24
CA ARG A 291 14.89 20.18 44.53
C ARG A 291 15.10 21.69 44.35
N ARG A 292 16.03 22.09 43.52
CA ARG A 292 16.30 23.49 43.21
C ARG A 292 15.13 24.17 42.51
N LEU A 293 14.44 23.46 41.63
CA LEU A 293 13.26 23.98 40.92
C LEU A 293 12.05 24.15 41.84
N THR A 294 11.85 23.22 42.80
CA THR A 294 10.77 23.33 43.82
C THR A 294 11.03 24.46 44.79
N ALA A 295 12.27 24.85 45.04
CA ALA A 295 12.66 25.99 45.87
C ALA A 295 12.53 27.35 45.12
N SER A 296 12.26 27.33 43.78
CA SER A 296 12.13 28.56 43.04
C SER A 296 10.74 29.22 43.25
N PRO A 297 10.61 30.55 43.18
CA PRO A 297 9.34 31.24 43.34
C PRO A 297 8.38 31.07 42.18
N GLN A 298 8.76 30.36 41.11
CA GLN A 298 7.94 30.14 39.91
C GLN A 298 6.98 28.95 40.13
N ARG A 299 5.76 29.08 39.59
CA ARG A 299 4.78 27.99 39.59
C ARG A 299 5.28 26.81 38.74
N MET A 300 5.30 25.61 39.29
CA MET A 300 5.76 24.40 38.61
C MET A 300 5.02 24.13 37.30
N SER A 301 3.73 24.44 37.23
CA SER A 301 2.93 24.32 36.00
C SER A 301 3.43 25.23 34.88
N SER A 302 3.80 26.48 35.22
CA SER A 302 4.32 27.44 34.25
C SER A 302 5.70 26.99 33.71
N MET A 303 6.55 26.44 34.57
CA MET A 303 7.85 25.89 34.14
C MET A 303 7.68 24.67 33.21
N GLY A 304 6.73 23.77 33.55
CA GLY A 304 6.41 22.61 32.72
C GLY A 304 5.91 23.02 31.32
N LEU A 305 4.99 23.98 31.29
CA LEU A 305 4.45 24.52 30.03
C LEU A 305 5.54 25.19 29.18
N GLN A 306 6.41 26.00 29.78
CA GLN A 306 7.52 26.65 29.07
C GLN A 306 8.48 25.63 28.42
N ARG A 307 8.76 24.52 29.10
CA ARG A 307 9.60 23.44 28.55
C ARG A 307 8.93 22.74 27.40
N LEU A 308 7.64 22.39 27.57
CA LEU A 308 6.85 21.76 26.51
C LEU A 308 6.74 22.66 25.28
N LEU A 309 6.50 23.96 25.46
CA LEU A 309 6.49 24.93 24.37
C LEU A 309 7.86 25.07 23.69
N THR A 310 8.95 25.01 24.45
CA THR A 310 10.30 25.07 23.87
C THR A 310 10.60 23.83 23.01
N LEU A 311 10.22 22.63 23.49
CA LEU A 311 10.35 21.39 22.72
C LEU A 311 9.42 21.37 21.51
N GLY A 312 8.18 21.86 21.67
CA GLY A 312 7.25 22.04 20.55
C GLY A 312 7.80 23.00 19.50
N GLY A 313 8.33 24.16 19.92
CA GLY A 313 8.98 25.09 19.00
C GLY A 313 10.17 24.48 18.27
N PHE A 314 10.98 23.67 18.95
CA PHE A 314 12.06 22.92 18.34
C PHE A 314 11.54 21.90 17.32
N ALA A 315 10.47 21.15 17.65
CA ALA A 315 9.85 20.20 16.74
C ALA A 315 9.33 20.87 15.46
N LEU A 316 8.76 22.09 15.57
CA LEU A 316 8.34 22.86 14.39
C LEU A 316 9.52 23.28 13.49
N VAL A 317 10.67 23.65 14.08
CA VAL A 317 11.89 23.93 13.32
C VAL A 317 12.36 22.69 12.58
N VAL A 318 12.27 21.53 13.21
CA VAL A 318 12.60 20.25 12.57
C VAL A 318 11.64 19.94 11.41
N CYS A 319 10.36 20.21 11.54
CA CYS A 319 9.40 20.05 10.43
C CYS A 319 9.76 20.92 9.22
N VAL A 320 10.20 22.17 9.46
CA VAL A 320 10.71 23.02 8.36
C VAL A 320 11.94 22.38 7.71
N GLY A 321 12.84 21.79 8.48
CA GLY A 321 13.99 21.06 7.97
C GLY A 321 13.58 19.87 7.07
N TYR A 322 12.60 19.09 7.49
CA TYR A 322 12.07 17.98 6.67
C TYR A 322 11.39 18.48 5.39
N LEU A 323 10.63 19.57 5.46
CA LEU A 323 10.01 20.17 4.27
C LEU A 323 11.07 20.62 3.26
N VAL A 324 12.10 21.35 3.73
CA VAL A 324 13.20 21.82 2.88
C VAL A 324 13.95 20.63 2.26
N LEU A 325 14.16 19.57 3.04
CA LEU A 325 14.81 18.35 2.56
C LEU A 325 13.93 17.63 1.51
N ALA A 326 12.63 17.52 1.72
CA ALA A 326 11.70 16.90 0.77
C ALA A 326 11.67 17.66 -0.57
N VAL A 327 11.56 18.99 -0.52
CA VAL A 327 11.63 19.83 -1.72
C VAL A 327 12.99 19.73 -2.41
N GLY A 328 14.08 19.71 -1.64
CA GLY A 328 15.43 19.54 -2.16
C GLY A 328 15.64 18.20 -2.87
N LEU A 329 15.06 17.11 -2.35
CA LEU A 329 15.10 15.80 -2.99
C LEU A 329 14.28 15.75 -4.28
N MET A 330 13.13 16.43 -4.33
CA MET A 330 12.35 16.57 -5.57
C MET A 330 13.15 17.26 -6.66
N VAL A 331 13.79 18.39 -6.33
CA VAL A 331 14.66 19.12 -7.28
C VAL A 331 15.84 18.24 -7.73
N ALA A 332 16.46 17.50 -6.82
CA ALA A 332 17.53 16.56 -7.15
C ALA A 332 17.06 15.41 -8.06
N ALA A 333 15.80 15.01 -7.96
CA ALA A 333 15.16 14.01 -8.82
C ALA A 333 14.67 14.60 -10.17
N GLY A 334 14.91 15.87 -10.46
CA GLY A 334 14.51 16.52 -11.72
C GLY A 334 13.01 16.88 -11.78
N LEU A 335 12.30 16.84 -10.64
CA LEU A 335 10.90 17.24 -10.55
C LEU A 335 10.80 18.72 -10.21
N ASP A 336 9.92 19.44 -10.89
CA ASP A 336 9.66 20.84 -10.59
C ASP A 336 8.73 20.98 -9.39
N PRO A 337 9.18 21.55 -8.25
CA PRO A 337 8.32 21.74 -7.07
C PRO A 337 7.15 22.72 -7.32
N LEU A 338 7.20 23.52 -8.38
CA LEU A 338 6.14 24.47 -8.72
C LEU A 338 4.91 23.79 -9.33
N THR A 339 5.01 22.53 -9.74
CA THR A 339 3.86 21.74 -10.20
C THR A 339 2.94 21.31 -9.05
N LEU A 340 3.46 21.34 -7.80
CA LEU A 340 2.66 21.03 -6.61
C LEU A 340 1.69 22.16 -6.27
N SER A 341 0.47 21.80 -5.87
CA SER A 341 -0.48 22.77 -5.32
C SER A 341 0.07 23.37 -4.02
N ALA A 342 0.14 24.69 -3.94
CA ALA A 342 0.59 25.38 -2.71
C ALA A 342 -0.30 25.03 -1.51
N GLU A 343 -1.58 24.80 -1.74
CA GLU A 343 -2.54 24.35 -0.72
C GLU A 343 -2.18 22.97 -0.18
N GLY A 344 -1.93 21.99 -1.06
CA GLY A 344 -1.55 20.62 -0.66
C GLY A 344 -0.24 20.58 0.12
N VAL A 345 0.77 21.36 -0.30
CA VAL A 345 2.04 21.49 0.42
C VAL A 345 1.83 22.08 1.82
N LEU A 346 1.02 23.15 1.94
CA LEU A 346 0.72 23.77 3.23
C LEU A 346 -0.04 22.81 4.15
N MET A 347 -1.03 22.11 3.63
CA MET A 347 -1.81 21.12 4.39
C MET A 347 -0.93 19.98 4.88
N THR A 348 -0.04 19.45 4.02
CA THR A 348 0.94 18.42 4.36
C THR A 348 1.91 18.89 5.44
N PHE A 349 2.41 20.12 5.33
CA PHE A 349 3.27 20.73 6.34
C PHE A 349 2.55 20.88 7.68
N CYS A 350 1.30 21.35 7.69
CA CYS A 350 0.48 21.43 8.91
C CYS A 350 0.27 20.04 9.53
N ALA A 351 0.01 19.00 8.74
CA ALA A 351 -0.13 17.64 9.24
C ALA A 351 1.17 17.15 9.91
N THR A 352 2.31 17.41 9.29
CA THR A 352 3.63 17.08 9.85
C THR A 352 3.90 17.82 11.16
N CYS A 353 3.53 19.11 11.26
CA CYS A 353 3.66 19.89 12.48
C CYS A 353 2.80 19.34 13.62
N VAL A 354 1.55 19.00 13.35
CA VAL A 354 0.64 18.43 14.37
C VAL A 354 1.14 17.05 14.82
N TYR A 355 1.62 16.24 13.90
CA TYR A 355 2.23 14.95 14.22
C TYR A 355 3.47 15.10 15.09
N ALA A 356 4.36 16.04 14.78
CA ALA A 356 5.54 16.34 15.58
C ALA A 356 5.19 16.81 17.00
N LEU A 357 4.18 17.64 17.15
CA LEU A 357 3.69 18.06 18.47
C LEU A 357 3.09 16.89 19.27
N MET A 358 2.39 15.98 18.62
CA MET A 358 1.90 14.73 19.23
C MET A 358 3.05 13.86 19.71
N THR A 359 4.14 13.72 18.94
CA THR A 359 5.32 12.93 19.37
C THR A 359 6.04 13.56 20.58
N VAL A 360 6.12 14.90 20.65
CA VAL A 360 6.59 15.62 21.83
C VAL A 360 5.71 15.33 23.04
N ALA A 361 4.39 15.29 22.87
CA ALA A 361 3.44 14.94 23.92
C ALA A 361 3.64 13.48 24.41
N CYS A 362 3.95 12.56 23.51
CA CYS A 362 4.33 11.19 23.86
C CYS A 362 5.61 11.17 24.71
N GLY A 363 6.65 11.91 24.33
CA GLY A 363 7.88 12.07 25.10
C GLY A 363 7.64 12.66 26.50
N PHE A 364 6.74 13.64 26.59
CA PHE A 364 6.28 14.19 27.87
C PHE A 364 5.63 13.11 28.74
N MET A 365 4.74 12.32 28.19
CA MET A 365 4.09 11.21 28.89
C MET A 365 5.14 10.24 29.47
N LEU A 366 6.11 9.79 28.67
CA LEU A 366 7.17 8.88 29.14
C LEU A 366 8.01 9.47 30.26
N SER A 367 8.34 10.76 30.18
CA SER A 367 9.07 11.48 31.22
C SER A 367 8.30 11.53 32.56
N GLU A 368 6.99 11.77 32.51
CA GLU A 368 6.14 11.79 33.71
C GLU A 368 5.95 10.38 34.31
N PHE A 369 5.97 9.32 33.50
CA PHE A 369 6.06 7.94 34.00
C PHE A 369 7.40 7.65 34.67
N GLY A 370 8.43 8.44 34.40
CA GLY A 370 9.78 8.28 34.94
C GLY A 370 10.56 7.13 34.30
N PHE A 371 10.33 6.91 33.01
CA PHE A 371 11.10 5.96 32.23
C PHE A 371 12.58 6.35 32.25
N SER A 372 13.45 5.35 32.33
CA SER A 372 14.87 5.55 32.07
C SER A 372 15.09 5.85 30.59
N GLU A 373 16.24 6.40 30.25
CA GLU A 373 16.61 6.67 28.84
C GLU A 373 16.52 5.42 27.98
N ALA A 374 17.04 4.27 28.47
CA ALA A 374 16.96 3.01 27.77
C ALA A 374 15.51 2.53 27.57
N ALA A 375 14.64 2.68 28.57
CA ALA A 375 13.24 2.29 28.48
C ALA A 375 12.46 3.21 27.52
N ALA A 376 12.72 4.51 27.55
CA ALA A 376 12.11 5.45 26.62
C ALA A 376 12.53 5.18 25.17
N ASN A 377 13.80 4.87 24.94
CA ASN A 377 14.34 4.50 23.64
C ASN A 377 13.72 3.17 23.13
N GLY A 378 13.65 2.16 24.00
CA GLY A 378 13.01 0.88 23.70
C GLY A 378 11.54 1.06 23.29
N PHE A 379 10.78 1.85 24.08
CA PHE A 379 9.39 2.17 23.75
C PHE A 379 9.26 2.90 22.42
N ALA A 380 10.07 3.92 22.19
CA ALA A 380 10.00 4.72 20.98
C ALA A 380 10.34 3.90 19.72
N ASN A 381 11.29 2.95 19.82
CA ASN A 381 11.61 2.05 18.72
C ASN A 381 10.47 1.07 18.45
N ILE A 382 9.98 0.34 19.47
CA ILE A 382 8.94 -0.67 19.29
C ILE A 382 7.65 -0.03 18.80
N PHE A 383 7.21 1.04 19.44
CA PHE A 383 5.98 1.72 19.08
C PHE A 383 6.10 2.47 17.75
N GLY A 384 7.27 3.05 17.46
CA GLY A 384 7.56 3.71 16.19
C GLY A 384 7.56 2.72 15.02
N LEU A 385 8.17 1.54 15.19
CA LEU A 385 8.12 0.47 14.18
C LEU A 385 6.69 -0.03 13.97
N LEU A 386 5.94 -0.24 15.05
CA LEU A 386 4.53 -0.62 14.96
C LEU A 386 3.74 0.39 14.13
N ILE A 387 3.89 1.69 14.42
CA ILE A 387 3.28 2.77 13.65
C ILE A 387 3.72 2.72 12.18
N MET A 388 5.01 2.55 11.90
CA MET A 388 5.55 2.54 10.55
C MET A 388 4.99 1.39 9.71
N PHE A 389 4.94 0.17 10.26
CA PHE A 389 4.43 -1.00 9.55
C PHE A 389 2.91 -0.98 9.34
N THR A 390 2.17 -0.31 10.22
CA THR A 390 0.71 -0.25 10.15
C THR A 390 0.18 0.99 9.40
N SER A 391 1.03 1.97 9.10
CA SER A 391 0.61 3.24 8.50
C SER A 391 0.52 3.25 6.98
N GLY A 392 0.91 2.17 6.30
CA GLY A 392 1.00 2.15 4.83
C GLY A 392 2.35 2.62 4.26
N VAL A 393 3.30 3.05 5.13
CA VAL A 393 4.62 3.54 4.68
C VAL A 393 5.56 2.39 4.34
N ALA A 394 5.63 1.37 5.19
CA ALA A 394 6.52 0.23 4.98
C ALA A 394 5.87 -0.89 4.16
N LEU A 395 4.56 -1.05 4.28
CA LEU A 395 3.76 -2.03 3.55
C LEU A 395 2.60 -1.28 2.88
N PRO A 396 2.40 -1.44 1.56
CA PRO A 396 1.23 -0.90 0.86
C PRO A 396 -0.07 -1.38 1.51
N VAL A 397 -1.06 -0.49 1.62
CA VAL A 397 -2.35 -0.78 2.29
C VAL A 397 -3.06 -1.97 1.63
N ASP A 398 -2.94 -2.10 0.32
CA ASP A 398 -3.56 -3.17 -0.48
C ASP A 398 -3.01 -4.57 -0.15
N MET A 399 -1.79 -4.65 0.40
CA MET A 399 -1.17 -5.90 0.85
C MET A 399 -1.46 -6.22 2.32
N MET A 400 -2.15 -5.32 3.05
CA MET A 400 -2.40 -5.51 4.47
C MET A 400 -3.63 -6.39 4.73
N PRO A 401 -3.54 -7.40 5.62
CA PRO A 401 -4.72 -8.12 6.09
C PRO A 401 -5.72 -7.16 6.77
N GLY A 402 -7.03 -7.39 6.62
CA GLY A 402 -8.08 -6.51 7.17
C GLY A 402 -7.98 -6.29 8.69
N VAL A 403 -7.49 -7.28 9.44
CA VAL A 403 -7.22 -7.15 10.88
C VAL A 403 -6.12 -6.11 11.14
N MET A 404 -5.06 -6.10 10.33
CA MET A 404 -3.96 -5.14 10.46
C MET A 404 -4.42 -3.71 10.15
N VAL A 405 -5.26 -3.52 9.14
CA VAL A 405 -5.88 -2.22 8.81
C VAL A 405 -6.75 -1.73 9.98
N THR A 406 -7.48 -2.64 10.62
CA THR A 406 -8.29 -2.28 11.80
C THR A 406 -7.42 -1.80 12.96
N ILE A 407 -6.32 -2.50 13.26
CA ILE A 407 -5.34 -2.08 14.29
C ILE A 407 -4.70 -0.74 13.92
N ALA A 408 -4.35 -0.56 12.65
CA ALA A 408 -3.74 0.68 12.14
C ALA A 408 -4.58 1.92 12.46
N LYS A 409 -5.90 1.84 12.32
CA LYS A 409 -6.84 2.94 12.60
C LYS A 409 -6.85 3.36 14.08
N PHE A 410 -6.36 2.53 15.00
CA PHE A 410 -6.16 2.89 16.41
C PHE A 410 -4.79 3.53 16.69
N LEU A 411 -3.97 3.75 15.67
CA LEU A 411 -2.64 4.32 15.79
C LEU A 411 -2.54 5.69 15.07
N PRO A 412 -1.76 6.63 15.60
CA PRO A 412 -1.67 7.98 15.05
C PRO A 412 -1.02 8.04 13.66
N GLY A 413 -0.20 7.05 13.30
CA GLY A 413 0.49 7.01 12.02
C GLY A 413 -0.44 6.83 10.82
N TRP A 414 -1.47 6.02 10.96
CA TRP A 414 -2.51 5.86 9.94
C TRP A 414 -3.13 7.20 9.57
N TRP A 415 -3.57 7.95 10.57
CA TRP A 415 -4.24 9.24 10.36
C TRP A 415 -3.31 10.32 9.84
N TYR A 416 -2.03 10.26 10.19
CA TYR A 416 -1.01 11.13 9.61
C TYR A 416 -0.83 10.87 8.11
N CYS A 417 -0.70 9.62 7.70
CA CYS A 417 -0.59 9.25 6.29
C CYS A 417 -1.87 9.59 5.52
N THR A 418 -3.04 9.27 6.06
CA THR A 418 -4.34 9.62 5.47
C THR A 418 -4.51 11.14 5.33
N ALA A 419 -4.01 11.94 6.29
CA ALA A 419 -4.03 13.40 6.18
C ALA A 419 -3.19 13.89 4.99
N ILE A 420 -2.01 13.30 4.77
CA ILE A 420 -1.16 13.65 3.62
C ILE A 420 -1.82 13.24 2.30
N ASP A 421 -2.43 12.04 2.24
CA ASP A 421 -3.13 11.59 1.04
C ASP A 421 -4.29 12.51 0.68
N ASN A 422 -5.10 12.92 1.66
CA ASN A 422 -6.18 13.87 1.46
C ASN A 422 -5.69 15.29 1.09
N ALA A 423 -4.50 15.69 1.57
CA ALA A 423 -3.91 16.98 1.25
C ALA A 423 -3.41 17.07 -0.20
N LEU A 424 -2.95 15.94 -0.75
CA LEU A 424 -2.34 15.87 -2.08
C LEU A 424 -3.25 15.24 -3.13
N GLY A 425 -4.45 14.77 -2.74
CA GLY A 425 -5.37 14.09 -3.64
C GLY A 425 -4.90 12.69 -4.09
N SER A 426 -3.93 12.11 -3.38
CA SER A 426 -3.36 10.79 -3.69
C SER A 426 -4.08 9.63 -2.98
N GLY A 427 -5.28 9.85 -2.45
CA GLY A 427 -6.13 8.84 -1.81
C GLY A 427 -6.69 7.82 -2.77
N THR A 428 -7.29 6.75 -2.23
CA THR A 428 -7.91 5.67 -3.00
C THR A 428 -8.98 6.18 -3.95
N ALA A 429 -9.09 5.53 -5.10
CA ALA A 429 -9.76 5.82 -6.36
C ALA A 429 -11.22 6.39 -6.37
N GLU A 430 -11.86 6.64 -5.23
CA GLU A 430 -13.24 7.18 -5.20
C GLU A 430 -13.33 8.71 -5.10
N GLU A 431 -12.26 9.40 -4.66
CA GLU A 431 -12.22 10.86 -4.60
C GLU A 431 -10.90 11.37 -5.22
N THR A 432 -10.92 11.67 -6.50
CA THR A 432 -9.85 12.39 -7.20
C THR A 432 -9.86 13.86 -6.79
N GLY A 433 -8.87 14.28 -6.00
CA GLY A 433 -8.68 15.68 -5.64
C GLY A 433 -8.39 15.92 -4.15
N ILE A 434 -8.05 17.17 -3.82
CA ILE A 434 -7.77 17.60 -2.45
C ILE A 434 -9.05 17.56 -1.61
N SER A 435 -9.07 16.76 -0.56
CA SER A 435 -10.19 16.66 0.39
C SER A 435 -9.89 17.40 1.70
N VAL A 436 -10.29 18.65 1.80
CA VAL A 436 -10.08 19.45 3.01
C VAL A 436 -10.80 18.87 4.22
N ALA A 437 -12.01 18.31 4.02
CA ALA A 437 -12.78 17.71 5.12
C ALA A 437 -12.12 16.42 5.63
N GLY A 438 -11.67 15.54 4.74
CA GLY A 438 -10.92 14.31 5.07
C GLY A 438 -9.61 14.63 5.77
N TRP A 439 -8.87 15.63 5.26
CA TRP A 439 -7.65 16.12 5.87
C TRP A 439 -7.89 16.64 7.30
N ALA A 440 -8.86 17.52 7.50
CA ALA A 440 -9.15 18.11 8.81
C ALA A 440 -9.61 17.05 9.83
N GLY A 441 -10.40 16.07 9.41
CA GLY A 441 -10.81 14.93 10.23
C GLY A 441 -9.62 14.10 10.69
N SER A 442 -8.75 13.72 9.76
CA SER A 442 -7.54 12.96 10.03
C SER A 442 -6.57 13.72 10.93
N LEU A 443 -6.35 15.00 10.66
CA LEU A 443 -5.53 15.88 11.46
C LEU A 443 -6.06 16.03 12.89
N GLY A 444 -7.39 16.15 13.04
CA GLY A 444 -8.07 16.22 14.34
C GLY A 444 -7.82 14.95 15.17
N LEU A 445 -7.81 13.77 14.56
CA LEU A 445 -7.49 12.52 15.25
C LEU A 445 -6.02 12.47 15.69
N VAL A 446 -5.08 12.92 14.87
CA VAL A 446 -3.67 13.03 15.29
C VAL A 446 -3.51 13.97 16.48
N ALA A 447 -4.18 15.12 16.44
CA ALA A 447 -4.18 16.08 17.56
C ALA A 447 -4.80 15.47 18.84
N LEU A 448 -5.87 14.68 18.70
CA LEU A 448 -6.52 13.99 19.81
C LEU A 448 -5.57 12.99 20.50
N PHE A 449 -4.75 12.24 19.73
CA PHE A 449 -3.69 11.41 20.32
C PHE A 449 -2.69 12.24 21.12
N GLY A 450 -2.32 13.43 20.64
CA GLY A 450 -1.46 14.35 21.38
C GLY A 450 -2.07 14.78 22.70
N VAL A 451 -3.34 15.16 22.69
CA VAL A 451 -4.10 15.52 23.93
C VAL A 451 -4.18 14.33 24.88
N MET A 452 -4.46 13.12 24.36
CA MET A 452 -4.48 11.88 25.13
C MET A 452 -3.14 11.65 25.86
N PHE A 453 -2.01 11.75 25.16
CA PHE A 453 -0.70 11.59 25.76
C PHE A 453 -0.41 12.63 26.83
N ILE A 454 -0.80 13.89 26.62
CA ILE A 454 -0.68 14.94 27.63
C ILE A 454 -1.52 14.60 28.88
N CYS A 455 -2.79 14.21 28.69
CA CYS A 455 -3.68 13.86 29.80
C CYS A 455 -3.16 12.67 30.61
N ILE A 456 -2.71 11.61 29.93
CA ILE A 456 -2.11 10.43 30.57
C ILE A 456 -0.84 10.83 31.34
N GLY A 457 0.05 11.62 30.72
CA GLY A 457 1.26 12.12 31.36
C GLY A 457 0.97 12.96 32.60
N LEU A 458 0.00 13.89 32.53
CA LEU A 458 -0.41 14.68 33.69
C LEU A 458 -1.00 13.83 34.82
N ALA A 459 -1.83 12.85 34.49
CA ALA A 459 -2.39 11.90 35.46
C ALA A 459 -1.30 11.08 36.14
N ALA A 460 -0.37 10.50 35.35
CA ALA A 460 0.76 9.74 35.84
C ALA A 460 1.69 10.59 36.74
N GLY A 461 2.00 11.81 36.31
CA GLY A 461 2.80 12.75 37.08
C GLY A 461 2.14 13.15 38.40
N ARG A 462 0.81 13.32 38.41
CA ARG A 462 0.05 13.62 39.63
C ARG A 462 0.07 12.41 40.61
N PHE A 463 -0.16 11.20 40.08
CA PHE A 463 -0.14 9.98 40.86
C PHE A 463 1.25 9.72 41.46
N ARG A 464 2.32 9.94 40.73
CA ARG A 464 3.69 9.76 41.16
C ARG A 464 4.10 10.77 42.25
N ARG A 465 3.56 11.99 42.18
CA ARG A 465 3.79 13.05 43.20
C ARG A 465 3.00 12.83 44.48
N SER A 466 1.88 12.11 44.44
CA SER A 466 1.08 11.80 45.64
C SER A 466 1.59 10.60 46.41
N ARG A 467 2.48 9.76 45.86
CA ARG A 467 3.11 8.69 46.58
C ARG A 467 4.19 9.26 47.51
N PRO A 468 4.13 9.04 48.85
CA PRO A 468 5.22 9.44 49.74
C PRO A 468 6.47 8.64 49.32
N THR A 469 7.55 9.34 48.99
CA THR A 469 8.86 8.75 48.87
C THR A 469 9.21 8.22 50.25
N LEU A 470 9.14 6.90 50.45
CA LEU A 470 9.80 6.27 51.60
C LEU A 470 11.26 6.72 51.52
N ALA A 471 11.65 7.55 52.47
CA ALA A 471 13.05 7.96 52.64
C ALA A 471 13.89 6.68 52.71
N ALA A 472 14.80 6.51 51.78
CA ALA A 472 15.79 5.44 51.92
C ALA A 472 16.42 5.59 53.28
N PRO A 473 16.51 4.50 54.11
CA PRO A 473 17.15 4.59 55.38
C PRO A 473 18.57 5.15 55.18
N ALA A 474 18.89 6.21 55.88
CA ALA A 474 20.23 6.76 55.87
C ALA A 474 21.15 5.63 56.31
N THR A 475 21.87 5.02 55.36
CA THR A 475 23.00 4.16 55.69
C THR A 475 24.02 5.07 56.39
N THR A 476 24.01 5.04 57.70
CA THR A 476 25.09 5.57 58.51
C THR A 476 26.33 4.78 58.10
N GLN A 477 27.15 5.35 57.24
CA GLN A 477 28.54 4.90 57.12
C GLN A 477 29.18 5.28 58.43
N LEU A 478 29.23 4.33 59.35
CA LEU A 478 30.17 4.37 60.45
C LEU A 478 31.54 4.26 59.80
N ALA A 479 32.28 5.37 59.90
CA ALA A 479 33.70 5.41 59.62
C ALA A 479 34.41 4.41 60.55
N GLU A 480 35.13 3.45 59.99
CA GLU A 480 36.37 2.88 60.55
C GLU A 480 37.51 3.29 59.61
#